data_3885888d97f4767a1da0f6a042d90b3c
#
_entry.id   3885888d97f4767a1da0f6a042d90b3c
#
_cell.length_a   1.000
_cell.length_b   1.000
_cell.length_c   1.000
_cell.angle_alpha   90.00
_cell.angle_beta   90.00
_cell.angle_gamma   90.00
#
_symmetry.space_group_name_H-M   'P 1'
#
loop_
_entity.id
_entity.type
_entity.pdbx_description
1 polymer ?
#
loop_
_entity_poly.entity_id
_entity_poly.type
_entity_poly.pdbx_seq_one_letter_code
_entity_poly.pdbx_strand_id
1 'polypeptide(L)'
;MKNSLLLFLIFFLLRPCNAISRDFTFSNINESFGISMREITAAVRDDDGFIWAASRSGVLRVASDDYRLYQLPFATTDVLQLKMASRGSLLVVATQNGQVFRYNRILNKFEQWFTLSSLLGNDNWVTNLLIDVDGKVWIST
;
A
#
# COMPACT_ATOMS: atom_id res chain seq x y z
N MET A 1 -5.81 -46.96 -42.56
CA MET A 1 -6.47 -45.72 -42.15
C MET A 1 -6.69 -45.59 -40.64
N LYS A 2 -6.95 -46.68 -39.89
CA LYS A 2 -7.13 -46.60 -38.40
C LYS A 2 -5.89 -46.15 -37.61
N ASN A 3 -4.68 -46.55 -38.04
CA ASN A 3 -3.46 -46.23 -37.31
C ASN A 3 -3.00 -44.75 -37.51
N SER A 4 -3.39 -44.10 -38.61
CA SER A 4 -3.06 -42.70 -38.86
C SER A 4 -3.88 -41.74 -37.99
N LEU A 5 -5.09 -42.10 -37.68
CA LEU A 5 -5.98 -41.31 -36.78
C LEU A 5 -5.47 -41.36 -35.31
N LEU A 6 -4.97 -42.54 -34.90
CA LEU A 6 -4.42 -42.72 -33.55
C LEU A 6 -3.13 -41.89 -33.35
N LEU A 7 -2.25 -41.83 -34.36
CA LEU A 7 -1.04 -41.03 -34.35
C LEU A 7 -1.34 -39.53 -34.27
N PHE A 8 -2.38 -39.07 -34.98
CA PHE A 8 -2.80 -37.67 -34.94
C PHE A 8 -3.37 -37.27 -33.56
N LEU A 9 -4.10 -38.20 -32.92
CA LEU A 9 -4.66 -37.99 -31.60
C LEU A 9 -3.57 -37.88 -30.50
N ILE A 10 -2.51 -38.72 -30.61
CA ILE A 10 -1.36 -38.70 -29.69
C ILE A 10 -0.56 -37.39 -29.85
N PHE A 11 -0.39 -36.89 -31.09
CA PHE A 11 0.30 -35.63 -31.33
C PHE A 11 -0.44 -34.41 -30.77
N PHE A 12 -1.77 -34.48 -30.68
CA PHE A 12 -2.61 -33.42 -30.12
C PHE A 12 -2.59 -33.40 -28.57
N LEU A 13 -2.34 -34.57 -27.94
CA LEU A 13 -2.24 -34.70 -26.48
C LEU A 13 -0.86 -34.27 -25.94
N LEU A 14 0.19 -34.21 -26.77
CA LEU A 14 1.54 -33.79 -26.42
C LEU A 14 1.78 -32.29 -26.57
N ARG A 15 0.77 -31.45 -26.31
CA ARG A 15 1.02 -30.02 -26.24
C ARG A 15 1.90 -29.71 -25.03
N PRO A 16 3.10 -29.13 -25.23
CA PRO A 16 3.91 -28.71 -24.11
C PRO A 16 3.13 -27.66 -23.32
N CYS A 17 2.80 -27.98 -22.10
CA CYS A 17 2.28 -27.00 -21.16
C CYS A 17 3.45 -26.06 -20.82
N ASN A 18 3.51 -24.91 -21.48
CA ASN A 18 4.45 -23.87 -21.11
C ASN A 18 4.03 -23.34 -19.75
N ALA A 19 4.56 -23.91 -18.68
CA ALA A 19 4.51 -23.33 -17.36
C ALA A 19 5.30 -22.02 -17.40
N ILE A 20 4.60 -20.90 -17.43
CA ILE A 20 5.22 -19.58 -17.27
C ILE A 20 5.67 -19.50 -15.82
N SER A 21 6.92 -19.84 -15.57
CA SER A 21 7.57 -19.52 -14.31
C SER A 21 7.68 -17.98 -14.23
N ARG A 22 6.96 -17.37 -13.31
CA ARG A 22 7.19 -15.97 -12.97
C ARG A 22 8.35 -15.93 -12.00
N ASP A 23 9.51 -15.54 -12.49
CA ASP A 23 10.63 -15.22 -11.63
C ASP A 23 10.31 -13.96 -10.82
N PHE A 24 10.24 -14.11 -9.51
CA PHE A 24 10.09 -12.99 -8.61
C PHE A 24 11.47 -12.42 -8.31
N THR A 25 11.69 -11.18 -8.69
CA THR A 25 12.89 -10.43 -8.33
C THR A 25 12.60 -9.59 -7.10
N PHE A 26 13.36 -9.79 -6.04
CA PHE A 26 13.29 -8.97 -4.84
C PHE A 26 14.36 -7.88 -4.92
N SER A 27 13.95 -6.63 -4.69
CA SER A 27 14.86 -5.50 -4.59
C SER A 27 14.66 -4.77 -3.27
N ASN A 28 15.76 -4.34 -2.67
CA ASN A 28 15.71 -3.54 -1.46
C ASN A 28 15.49 -2.07 -1.84
N ILE A 29 14.36 -1.51 -1.48
CA ILE A 29 13.97 -0.13 -1.80
C ILE A 29 14.99 0.87 -1.23
N ASN A 30 15.49 0.65 -0.01
CA ASN A 30 16.49 1.52 0.59
C ASN A 30 17.78 1.58 -0.24
N GLU A 31 18.23 0.43 -0.75
CA GLU A 31 19.42 0.34 -1.58
C GLU A 31 19.18 0.91 -2.98
N SER A 32 18.02 0.60 -3.57
CA SER A 32 17.67 1.05 -4.93
C SER A 32 17.55 2.57 -5.04
N PHE A 33 17.06 3.23 -3.99
CA PHE A 33 16.81 4.67 -3.99
C PHE A 33 17.72 5.47 -3.04
N GLY A 34 18.64 4.82 -2.33
CA GLY A 34 19.52 5.51 -1.38
C GLY A 34 18.80 6.15 -0.20
N ILE A 35 17.65 5.60 0.20
CA ILE A 35 16.84 6.11 1.31
C ILE A 35 17.06 5.28 2.57
N SER A 36 16.77 5.86 3.71
CA SER A 36 16.87 5.20 5.01
C SER A 36 15.49 5.11 5.67
N MET A 37 14.62 4.28 5.09
CA MET A 37 13.35 3.95 5.76
C MET A 37 13.55 2.73 6.65
N ARG A 38 13.13 2.87 7.90
CA ARG A 38 13.13 1.79 8.88
C ARG A 38 11.68 1.45 9.24
N GLU A 39 11.43 0.17 9.47
CA GLU A 39 10.15 -0.32 10.04
C GLU A 39 8.92 0.17 9.27
N ILE A 40 8.73 -0.34 8.06
CA ILE A 40 7.48 -0.14 7.33
C ILE A 40 6.35 -0.81 8.11
N THR A 41 5.38 -0.03 8.56
CA THR A 41 4.26 -0.48 9.38
C THR A 41 2.96 -0.66 8.59
N ALA A 42 2.86 -0.06 7.42
CA ALA A 42 1.75 -0.23 6.49
C ALA A 42 2.21 -0.02 5.06
N ALA A 43 1.62 -0.76 4.13
CA ALA A 43 1.80 -0.55 2.71
C ALA A 43 0.46 -0.74 1.99
N VAL A 44 0.18 0.11 1.01
CA VAL A 44 -1.02 0.03 0.16
C VAL A 44 -0.65 0.38 -1.27
N ARG A 45 -1.43 -0.12 -2.21
CA ARG A 45 -1.40 0.31 -3.60
C ARG A 45 -2.61 1.18 -3.87
N ASP A 46 -2.40 2.33 -4.51
CA ASP A 46 -3.51 3.16 -4.97
C ASP A 46 -4.01 2.73 -6.36
N ASP A 47 -5.12 3.35 -6.80
CA ASP A 47 -5.73 3.02 -8.08
C ASP A 47 -4.92 3.52 -9.28
N ASP A 48 -4.00 4.48 -9.07
CA ASP A 48 -3.05 4.93 -10.09
C ASP A 48 -1.86 3.97 -10.23
N GLY A 49 -1.78 2.96 -9.35
CA GLY A 49 -0.75 1.93 -9.38
C GLY A 49 0.49 2.24 -8.54
N PHE A 50 0.55 3.40 -7.87
CA PHE A 50 1.64 3.71 -6.95
C PHE A 50 1.57 2.84 -5.70
N ILE A 51 2.73 2.44 -5.21
CA ILE A 51 2.87 1.80 -3.91
C ILE A 51 3.21 2.87 -2.88
N TRP A 52 2.45 2.88 -1.81
CA TRP A 52 2.65 3.75 -0.67
C TRP A 52 3.09 2.92 0.52
N ALA A 53 4.16 3.33 1.18
CA ALA A 53 4.69 2.66 2.36
C ALA A 53 4.84 3.65 3.50
N ALA A 54 4.27 3.34 4.65
CA ALA A 54 4.30 4.18 5.83
C ALA A 54 5.33 3.68 6.83
N SER A 55 6.08 4.59 7.38
CA SER A 55 7.07 4.35 8.44
C SER A 55 7.12 5.53 9.41
N ARG A 56 7.88 5.39 10.48
CA ARG A 56 8.15 6.50 11.42
C ARG A 56 8.84 7.71 10.75
N SER A 57 9.54 7.49 9.65
CA SER A 57 10.23 8.54 8.88
C SER A 57 9.29 9.32 7.95
N GLY A 58 8.03 8.88 7.79
CA GLY A 58 7.05 9.46 6.89
C GLY A 58 6.41 8.44 5.97
N VAL A 59 5.82 8.91 4.89
CA VAL A 59 5.16 8.08 3.87
C VAL A 59 5.92 8.16 2.56
N LEU A 60 6.39 7.01 2.10
CA LEU A 60 7.06 6.86 0.81
C LEU A 60 6.04 6.50 -0.26
N ARG A 61 6.04 7.22 -1.37
CA ARG A 61 5.39 6.82 -2.62
C ARG A 61 6.45 6.28 -3.57
N VAL A 62 6.22 5.12 -4.14
CA VAL A 62 7.10 4.47 -5.11
C VAL A 62 6.37 4.29 -6.43
N ALA A 63 7.00 4.71 -7.51
CA ALA A 63 6.70 4.35 -8.89
C ALA A 63 7.75 3.34 -9.40
N SER A 64 7.69 2.97 -10.67
CA SER A 64 8.63 1.99 -11.25
C SER A 64 10.10 2.40 -11.11
N ASP A 65 10.40 3.67 -11.27
CA ASP A 65 11.74 4.26 -11.36
C ASP A 65 11.92 5.56 -10.57
N ASP A 66 10.89 5.97 -9.83
CA ASP A 66 10.87 7.20 -9.05
C ASP A 66 10.28 6.96 -7.66
N TYR A 67 10.70 7.78 -6.69
CA TYR A 67 10.17 7.77 -5.35
C TYR A 67 10.01 9.17 -4.78
N ARG A 68 9.10 9.31 -3.84
CA ARG A 68 8.93 10.55 -3.08
C ARG A 68 8.61 10.25 -1.62
N LEU A 69 9.37 10.87 -0.73
CA LEU A 69 9.13 10.81 0.71
C LEU A 69 8.33 12.04 1.16
N TYR A 70 7.21 11.79 1.82
CA TYR A 70 6.33 12.80 2.41
C TYR A 70 6.48 12.80 3.91
N GLN A 71 6.78 13.96 4.46
CA GLN A 71 6.73 14.17 5.90
C GLN A 71 5.27 14.37 6.33
N LEU A 72 4.89 13.75 7.44
CA LEU A 72 3.59 13.99 8.05
C LEU A 72 3.72 15.09 9.10
N PRO A 73 2.76 16.03 9.19
CA PRO A 73 2.77 17.08 10.18
C PRO A 73 2.30 16.52 11.54
N PHE A 74 3.10 15.66 12.16
CA PHE A 74 2.78 15.09 13.45
C PHE A 74 2.72 16.15 14.55
N ALA A 75 1.73 16.03 15.44
CA ALA A 75 1.66 16.82 16.66
C ALA A 75 2.63 16.34 17.75
N THR A 76 3.04 15.05 17.68
CA THR A 76 4.02 14.46 18.59
C THR A 76 5.02 13.59 17.84
N THR A 77 6.23 13.45 18.39
CA THR A 77 7.30 12.60 17.82
C THR A 77 7.18 11.12 18.22
N ASP A 78 6.28 10.79 19.15
CA ASP A 78 6.17 9.45 19.74
C ASP A 78 5.25 8.51 18.95
N VAL A 79 5.16 8.71 17.65
CA VAL A 79 4.36 7.86 16.78
C VAL A 79 5.14 6.59 16.44
N LEU A 80 4.70 5.46 16.99
CA LEU A 80 5.35 4.16 16.79
C LEU A 80 4.89 3.46 15.51
N GLN A 81 3.62 3.57 15.18
CA GLN A 81 3.03 2.88 14.04
C GLN A 81 2.09 3.79 13.25
N LEU A 82 2.10 3.60 11.95
CA LEU A 82 1.14 4.18 11.03
C LEU A 82 0.25 3.08 10.46
N LYS A 83 -1.02 3.39 10.27
CA LYS A 83 -1.96 2.59 9.48
C LYS A 83 -2.29 3.35 8.22
N MET A 84 -2.53 2.66 7.13
CA MET A 84 -2.80 3.28 5.84
C MET A 84 -3.89 2.53 5.08
N ALA A 85 -4.76 3.28 4.42
CA ALA A 85 -5.74 2.74 3.48
C ALA A 85 -5.83 3.63 2.24
N SER A 86 -6.05 3.00 1.09
CA SER A 86 -6.26 3.69 -0.19
C SER A 86 -7.44 3.08 -0.92
N ARG A 87 -8.30 3.96 -1.48
CA ARG A 87 -9.38 3.57 -2.37
C ARG A 87 -9.84 4.75 -3.22
N GLY A 88 -9.93 4.58 -4.52
CA GLY A 88 -10.26 5.66 -5.44
C GLY A 88 -9.25 6.82 -5.35
N SER A 89 -9.75 8.01 -5.17
CA SER A 89 -8.93 9.20 -4.97
C SER A 89 -8.50 9.42 -3.51
N LEU A 90 -9.01 8.62 -2.58
CA LEU A 90 -8.77 8.79 -1.15
C LEU A 90 -7.60 7.92 -0.68
N LEU A 91 -6.60 8.56 -0.12
CA LEU A 91 -5.51 7.94 0.60
C LEU A 91 -5.46 8.54 2.00
N VAL A 92 -5.57 7.69 3.01
CA VAL A 92 -5.64 8.07 4.42
C VAL A 92 -4.52 7.37 5.19
N VAL A 93 -3.91 8.11 6.08
CA VAL A 93 -2.91 7.62 7.03
C VAL A 93 -3.37 7.98 8.43
N ALA A 94 -3.35 7.02 9.34
CA ALA A 94 -3.64 7.24 10.74
C ALA A 94 -2.43 6.87 11.59
N THR A 95 -2.11 7.71 12.55
CA THR A 95 -1.13 7.40 13.58
C THR A 95 -1.75 6.54 14.67
N GLN A 96 -0.93 5.79 15.35
CA GLN A 96 -1.39 4.94 16.46
C GLN A 96 -2.12 5.73 17.55
N ASN A 97 -1.72 6.96 17.82
CA ASN A 97 -2.33 7.86 18.80
C ASN A 97 -3.51 8.67 18.24
N GLY A 98 -4.08 8.28 17.09
CA GLY A 98 -5.36 8.80 16.59
C GLY A 98 -5.29 10.08 15.78
N GLN A 99 -4.14 10.54 15.32
CA GLN A 99 -4.06 11.61 14.33
C GLN A 99 -4.34 11.04 12.95
N VAL A 100 -5.25 11.62 12.19
CA VAL A 100 -5.65 11.14 10.86
C VAL A 100 -5.31 12.18 9.82
N PHE A 101 -4.63 11.74 8.78
CA PHE A 101 -4.17 12.56 7.65
C PHE A 101 -4.76 12.02 6.36
N ARG A 102 -5.08 12.92 5.44
CA ARG A 102 -5.43 12.58 4.07
C ARG A 102 -4.41 13.16 3.09
N TYR A 103 -4.17 12.45 2.02
CA TYR A 103 -3.35 12.95 0.93
C TYR A 103 -4.15 13.91 0.04
N ASN A 104 -3.66 15.14 -0.08
CA ASN A 104 -4.20 16.13 -1.00
C ASN A 104 -3.42 16.03 -2.33
N ARG A 105 -4.07 15.47 -3.37
CA ARG A 105 -3.44 15.26 -4.69
C ARG A 105 -3.07 16.58 -5.38
N ILE A 106 -3.87 17.64 -5.20
CA ILE A 106 -3.64 18.96 -5.82
C ILE A 106 -2.41 19.62 -5.21
N LEU A 107 -2.32 19.62 -3.89
CA LEU A 107 -1.21 20.22 -3.16
C LEU A 107 -0.01 19.26 -3.03
N ASN A 108 -0.18 18.01 -3.44
CA ASN A 108 0.82 16.95 -3.38
C ASN A 108 1.47 16.82 -1.98
N LYS A 109 0.64 16.80 -0.95
CA LYS A 109 1.05 16.69 0.46
C LYS A 109 -0.02 16.01 1.31
N PHE A 110 0.39 15.52 2.48
CA PHE A 110 -0.55 15.10 3.51
C PHE A 110 -1.01 16.30 4.33
N GLU A 111 -2.30 16.33 4.64
CA GLU A 111 -2.93 17.32 5.49
C GLU A 111 -3.63 16.63 6.64
N GLN A 112 -3.51 17.17 7.84
CA GLN A 112 -4.26 16.67 8.97
C GLN A 112 -5.75 16.84 8.71
N TRP A 113 -6.49 15.75 8.88
CA TRP A 113 -7.94 15.74 8.66
C TRP A 113 -8.68 15.94 9.97
N PHE A 114 -8.39 15.09 10.97
CA PHE A 114 -8.92 15.17 12.31
C PHE A 114 -8.05 14.39 13.29
N THR A 115 -8.41 14.46 14.58
CA THR A 115 -7.88 13.57 15.63
C THR A 115 -9.03 12.80 16.27
N LEU A 116 -8.81 11.54 16.64
CA LEU A 116 -9.84 10.73 17.29
C LEU A 116 -10.20 11.28 18.66
N SER A 117 -9.25 11.84 19.40
CA SER A 117 -9.50 12.47 20.70
C SER A 117 -10.51 13.62 20.62
N SER A 118 -10.53 14.37 19.50
CA SER A 118 -11.52 15.43 19.28
C SER A 118 -12.95 14.91 19.04
N LEU A 119 -13.08 13.65 18.61
CA LEU A 119 -14.38 13.03 18.31
C LEU A 119 -14.88 12.15 19.45
N LEU A 120 -13.98 11.43 20.12
CA LEU A 120 -14.32 10.41 21.12
C LEU A 120 -14.03 10.85 22.55
N GLY A 121 -13.34 11.99 22.73
CA GLY A 121 -13.03 12.56 24.05
C GLY A 121 -11.92 11.85 24.84
N ASN A 122 -11.33 10.79 24.29
CA ASN A 122 -10.29 10.00 24.92
C ASN A 122 -9.16 9.70 23.93
N ASP A 123 -7.97 9.40 24.44
CA ASP A 123 -6.86 8.88 23.62
C ASP A 123 -7.17 7.41 23.30
N ASN A 124 -7.50 7.17 22.05
CA ASN A 124 -7.77 5.84 21.52
C ASN A 124 -6.64 5.42 20.57
N TRP A 125 -6.19 4.18 20.75
CA TRP A 125 -5.16 3.60 19.92
C TRP A 125 -5.76 3.04 18.63
N VAL A 126 -5.30 3.54 17.49
CA VAL A 126 -5.73 3.01 16.20
C VAL A 126 -5.10 1.64 15.97
N THR A 127 -5.94 0.64 15.87
CA THR A 127 -5.55 -0.74 15.60
C THR A 127 -5.68 -1.08 14.11
N ASN A 128 -6.69 -0.52 13.42
CA ASN A 128 -6.88 -0.75 12.00
C ASN A 128 -7.52 0.45 11.29
N LEU A 129 -7.34 0.52 9.97
CA LEU A 129 -7.88 1.54 9.08
C LEU A 129 -8.32 0.90 7.78
N LEU A 130 -9.54 1.19 7.35
CA LEU A 130 -10.13 0.67 6.12
C LEU A 130 -10.95 1.75 5.41
N ILE A 131 -10.97 1.74 4.08
CA ILE A 131 -11.88 2.52 3.25
C ILE A 131 -12.79 1.54 2.51
N ASP A 132 -14.11 1.66 2.67
CA ASP A 132 -15.09 0.80 2.02
C ASP A 132 -15.38 1.22 0.57
N VAL A 133 -16.28 0.50 -0.08
CA VAL A 133 -16.66 0.72 -1.49
C VAL A 133 -17.33 2.07 -1.70
N ASP A 134 -17.97 2.62 -0.68
CA ASP A 134 -18.66 3.91 -0.70
C ASP A 134 -17.73 5.08 -0.34
N GLY A 135 -16.44 4.80 -0.09
CA GLY A 135 -15.45 5.79 0.32
C GLY A 135 -15.54 6.20 1.79
N LYS A 136 -16.27 5.46 2.62
CA LYS A 136 -16.32 5.69 4.07
C LYS A 136 -15.06 5.13 4.73
N VAL A 137 -14.51 5.91 5.66
CA VAL A 137 -13.32 5.52 6.43
C VAL A 137 -13.76 4.88 7.74
N TRP A 138 -13.32 3.65 7.95
CA TRP A 138 -13.54 2.88 9.17
C TRP A 138 -12.26 2.81 9.96
N ILE A 139 -12.32 3.20 11.23
CA ILE A 139 -11.18 3.19 12.15
C ILE A 139 -11.55 2.31 13.34
N SER A 140 -10.71 1.32 13.60
CA SER A 140 -10.81 0.46 14.77
C SER A 140 -9.84 0.95 15.85
N THR A 141 -10.31 1.04 17.06
CA THR A 141 -9.54 1.45 18.24
C THR A 141 -9.51 0.35 19.29
#